data_daed96aa711354246d0b000881b0f0ab
#
_entry.id   daed96aa711354246d0b000881b0f0ab
#
_cell.length_a   1.000
_cell.length_b   1.000
_cell.length_c   1.000
_cell.angle_alpha   90.00
_cell.angle_beta   90.00
_cell.angle_gamma   90.00
#
_symmetry.space_group_name_H-M   'P 1'
#
loop_
_entity.id
_entity.type
_entity.pdbx_description
1 polymer ?
#
loop_
_entity_poly.entity_id
_entity_poly.type
_entity_poly.pdbx_seq_one_letter_code
_entity_poly.pdbx_strand_id
1 'polypeptide(L)'
;RAGQAGWPSLDESWRVRDYGPLLDRIEHGHRYRFRLTANPTRSTRSSPTERGKPHGHVTVAQQEKWLLDRQGNAGFEVCDHVDAAGEPAGLELLVRDRKLLTFRRRETSVTLRIASYEGTLSVTDPAAFRQTLPFGLGRAKGYGCGLMTIAAAR
;
A
#
# COMPACT_ATOMS: atom_id res chain seq x y z
N ARG A 1 -20.63 -14.34 9.39
CA ARG A 1 -21.81 -13.50 9.15
C ARG A 1 -21.61 -12.19 9.91
N ALA A 2 -21.59 -11.04 9.19
CA ALA A 2 -21.64 -9.74 9.84
C ALA A 2 -22.98 -9.62 10.61
N GLY A 3 -22.96 -9.11 11.83
CA GLY A 3 -24.14 -9.01 12.68
C GLY A 3 -24.22 -10.03 13.83
N GLN A 4 -23.36 -11.07 13.82
CA GLN A 4 -23.17 -11.95 14.97
C GLN A 4 -21.85 -11.65 15.67
N ALA A 5 -21.77 -11.79 16.98
CA ALA A 5 -20.59 -11.51 17.81
C ALA A 5 -20.14 -10.03 17.86
N GLY A 6 -21.09 -9.08 17.99
CA GLY A 6 -20.78 -7.66 18.21
C GLY A 6 -20.35 -6.87 16.96
N TRP A 7 -20.44 -7.45 15.79
CA TRP A 7 -20.26 -6.72 14.54
C TRP A 7 -21.55 -5.93 14.21
N PRO A 8 -21.39 -4.69 13.69
CA PRO A 8 -22.53 -3.88 13.25
C PRO A 8 -23.34 -4.61 12.17
N SER A 9 -24.65 -4.39 12.15
CA SER A 9 -25.51 -4.96 11.09
C SER A 9 -25.13 -4.40 9.72
N LEU A 10 -25.35 -5.18 8.65
CA LEU A 10 -25.05 -4.78 7.28
C LEU A 10 -25.74 -3.48 6.87
N ASP A 11 -26.92 -3.22 7.39
CA ASP A 11 -27.75 -2.08 7.02
C ASP A 11 -27.31 -0.75 7.70
N GLU A 12 -26.56 -0.84 8.79
CA GLU A 12 -26.19 0.33 9.61
C GLU A 12 -24.72 0.74 9.51
N SER A 13 -23.82 -0.16 9.08
CA SER A 13 -22.38 0.03 9.26
C SER A 13 -21.55 0.14 8.01
N TRP A 14 -22.04 -0.25 6.84
CA TRP A 14 -21.30 -0.15 5.60
C TRP A 14 -22.17 0.04 4.38
N ARG A 15 -21.62 0.72 3.39
CA ARG A 15 -22.27 1.00 2.12
C ARG A 15 -21.41 0.52 0.98
N VAL A 16 -22.04 -0.12 -0.01
CA VAL A 16 -21.39 -0.45 -1.28
C VAL A 16 -21.60 0.71 -2.24
N ARG A 17 -20.51 1.13 -2.90
CA ARG A 17 -20.54 2.10 -3.98
C ARG A 17 -19.84 1.51 -5.20
N ASP A 18 -20.30 1.89 -6.37
CA ASP A 18 -19.59 1.60 -7.60
C ASP A 18 -18.23 2.30 -7.60
N TYR A 19 -17.18 1.53 -7.87
CA TYR A 19 -15.81 2.00 -7.89
C TYR A 19 -15.41 2.57 -9.28
N GLY A 20 -16.15 2.20 -10.34
CA GLY A 20 -15.91 2.63 -11.71
C GLY A 20 -15.78 4.14 -11.87
N PRO A 21 -16.72 4.97 -11.36
CA PRO A 21 -16.63 6.43 -11.50
C PRO A 21 -15.40 7.07 -10.84
N LEU A 22 -14.81 6.43 -9.82
CA LEU A 22 -13.53 6.88 -9.27
C LEU A 22 -12.38 6.55 -10.22
N LEU A 23 -12.35 5.31 -10.72
CA LEU A 23 -11.30 4.85 -11.64
C LEU A 23 -11.31 5.65 -12.95
N ASP A 24 -12.49 5.97 -13.48
CA ASP A 24 -12.65 6.72 -14.74
C ASP A 24 -12.09 8.15 -14.66
N ARG A 25 -12.09 8.75 -13.47
CA ARG A 25 -11.56 10.11 -13.25
C ARG A 25 -10.04 10.15 -13.08
N ILE A 26 -9.36 9.01 -13.01
CA ILE A 26 -7.91 8.98 -12.83
C ILE A 26 -7.25 9.36 -14.15
N GLU A 27 -6.49 10.46 -14.15
CA GLU A 27 -5.76 10.97 -15.30
C GLU A 27 -4.29 11.19 -14.94
N HIS A 28 -3.43 11.28 -15.95
CA HIS A 28 -2.02 11.59 -15.80
C HIS A 28 -1.85 12.96 -15.10
N GLY A 29 -0.93 13.03 -14.15
CA GLY A 29 -0.65 14.24 -13.39
C GLY A 29 -1.63 14.52 -12.25
N HIS A 30 -2.74 13.76 -12.14
CA HIS A 30 -3.63 13.91 -10.98
C HIS A 30 -2.91 13.56 -9.68
N ARG A 31 -3.11 14.39 -8.66
CA ARG A 31 -2.48 14.21 -7.34
C ARG A 31 -3.51 13.71 -6.33
N TYR A 32 -3.07 12.72 -5.54
CA TYR A 32 -3.89 12.13 -4.48
C TYR A 32 -3.09 11.99 -3.20
N ARG A 33 -3.73 12.29 -2.07
CA ARG A 33 -3.26 11.76 -0.79
C ARG A 33 -3.56 10.27 -0.74
N PHE A 34 -2.61 9.48 -0.26
CA PHE A 34 -2.80 8.02 -0.20
C PHE A 34 -2.47 7.47 1.19
N ARG A 35 -3.08 6.32 1.47
CA ARG A 35 -2.69 5.45 2.58
C ARG A 35 -2.61 4.02 2.07
N LEU A 36 -1.53 3.34 2.40
CA LEU A 36 -1.27 1.95 2.05
C LEU A 36 -0.71 1.22 3.27
N THR A 37 -1.37 0.16 3.72
CA THR A 37 -0.75 -0.78 4.68
C THR A 37 -0.24 -1.98 3.92
N ALA A 38 1.07 -2.23 3.97
CA ALA A 38 1.72 -3.28 3.21
C ALA A 38 2.63 -4.15 4.08
N ASN A 39 3.02 -5.31 3.52
CA ASN A 39 4.06 -6.18 4.04
C ASN A 39 5.31 -6.03 3.15
N PRO A 40 6.19 -5.04 3.43
CA PRO A 40 7.37 -4.77 2.62
C PRO A 40 8.38 -5.90 2.78
N THR A 41 8.54 -6.70 1.74
CA THR A 41 9.44 -7.85 1.70
C THR A 41 10.33 -7.81 0.47
N ARG A 42 11.54 -8.34 0.61
CA ARG A 42 12.40 -8.73 -0.50
C ARG A 42 12.50 -10.25 -0.57
N SER A 43 12.68 -10.81 -1.76
CA SER A 43 13.01 -12.21 -1.93
C SER A 43 14.53 -12.33 -2.06
N THR A 44 15.14 -13.14 -1.19
CA THR A 44 16.56 -13.50 -1.31
C THR A 44 16.60 -14.93 -1.82
N ARG A 45 17.31 -15.16 -2.92
CA ARG A 45 17.59 -16.50 -3.45
C ARG A 45 18.99 -16.90 -3.01
N SER A 46 19.13 -18.09 -2.45
CA SER A 46 20.43 -18.66 -2.09
C SER A 46 21.09 -19.37 -3.29
N SER A 47 20.28 -19.74 -4.30
CA SER A 47 20.70 -20.38 -5.54
C SER A 47 19.76 -19.98 -6.69
N PRO A 48 20.20 -19.98 -7.96
CA PRO A 48 19.36 -19.71 -9.14
C PRO A 48 18.15 -20.62 -9.27
N THR A 49 18.24 -21.85 -8.75
CA THR A 49 17.20 -22.88 -8.81
C THR A 49 16.26 -22.89 -7.61
N GLU A 50 16.59 -22.19 -6.52
CA GLU A 50 15.76 -22.15 -5.32
C GLU A 50 14.73 -21.02 -5.37
N ARG A 51 13.53 -21.33 -4.85
CA ARG A 51 12.48 -20.32 -4.64
C ARG A 51 12.92 -19.42 -3.50
N GLY A 52 13.18 -18.14 -3.79
CA GLY A 52 13.63 -17.17 -2.79
C GLY A 52 12.72 -17.07 -1.58
N LYS A 53 13.32 -17.10 -0.39
CA LYS A 53 12.59 -16.87 0.87
C LYS A 53 12.28 -15.39 1.04
N PRO A 54 11.04 -15.02 1.38
CA PRO A 54 10.70 -13.63 1.64
C PRO A 54 11.25 -13.19 3.00
N HIS A 55 11.99 -12.07 3.01
CA HIS A 55 12.47 -11.41 4.22
C HIS A 55 11.79 -10.03 4.33
N GLY A 56 11.23 -9.72 5.50
CA GLY A 56 10.64 -8.41 5.77
C GLY A 56 11.69 -7.33 5.92
N HIS A 57 11.45 -6.16 5.32
CA HIS A 57 12.27 -4.98 5.54
C HIS A 57 12.12 -4.45 6.95
N VAL A 58 13.25 -4.16 7.62
CA VAL A 58 13.29 -3.81 9.06
C VAL A 58 13.39 -2.32 9.29
N THR A 59 14.20 -1.60 8.50
CA THR A 59 14.41 -0.16 8.68
C THR A 59 13.40 0.67 7.90
N VAL A 60 13.17 1.92 8.33
CA VAL A 60 12.30 2.88 7.62
C VAL A 60 12.81 3.07 6.20
N ALA A 61 14.10 3.36 6.01
CA ALA A 61 14.68 3.56 4.69
C ALA A 61 14.49 2.36 3.73
N GLN A 62 14.59 1.12 4.25
CA GLN A 62 14.31 -0.07 3.44
C GLN A 62 12.83 -0.19 3.06
N GLN A 63 11.93 0.23 3.96
CA GLN A 63 10.50 0.22 3.72
C GLN A 63 10.11 1.31 2.71
N GLU A 64 10.63 2.51 2.85
CA GLU A 64 10.46 3.60 1.85
C GLU A 64 10.95 3.15 0.47
N LYS A 65 12.19 2.67 0.40
CA LYS A 65 12.75 2.14 -0.85
C LYS A 65 11.88 1.05 -1.46
N TRP A 66 11.26 0.18 -0.64
CA TRP A 66 10.36 -0.86 -1.13
C TRP A 66 9.15 -0.30 -1.88
N LEU A 67 8.59 0.82 -1.43
CA LEU A 67 7.48 1.50 -2.11
C LEU A 67 7.98 2.20 -3.38
N LEU A 68 9.08 2.95 -3.28
CA LEU A 68 9.65 3.70 -4.39
C LEU A 68 10.09 2.79 -5.56
N ASP A 69 10.64 1.61 -5.27
CA ASP A 69 11.01 0.62 -6.30
C ASP A 69 9.79 0.07 -7.06
N ARG A 70 8.57 0.29 -6.56
CA ARG A 70 7.31 -0.24 -7.14
C ARG A 70 6.42 0.80 -7.75
N GLN A 71 6.61 2.06 -7.42
CA GLN A 71 5.73 3.15 -7.81
C GLN A 71 5.59 3.26 -9.33
N GLY A 72 6.67 3.18 -10.11
CA GLY A 72 6.64 3.29 -11.56
C GLY A 72 5.77 2.20 -12.22
N ASN A 73 5.96 0.93 -11.81
CA ASN A 73 5.13 -0.17 -12.32
C ASN A 73 3.68 -0.11 -11.81
N ALA A 74 3.43 0.60 -10.73
CA ALA A 74 2.10 0.80 -10.16
C ALA A 74 1.37 2.02 -10.73
N GLY A 75 2.04 2.79 -11.60
CA GLY A 75 1.46 3.92 -12.33
C GLY A 75 1.40 5.23 -11.56
N PHE A 76 2.25 5.40 -10.55
CA PHE A 76 2.34 6.64 -9.78
C PHE A 76 3.78 6.95 -9.38
N GLU A 77 3.99 8.15 -8.90
CA GLU A 77 5.21 8.56 -8.18
C GLU A 77 4.82 9.29 -6.88
N VAL A 78 5.63 9.15 -5.85
CA VAL A 78 5.49 9.93 -4.61
C VAL A 78 5.97 11.34 -4.88
N CYS A 79 5.17 12.32 -4.47
CA CYS A 79 5.48 13.73 -4.70
C CYS A 79 6.64 14.20 -3.81
N ASP A 80 7.38 15.17 -4.30
CA ASP A 80 8.36 15.90 -3.49
C ASP A 80 7.65 16.76 -2.45
N HIS A 81 8.25 16.81 -1.27
CA HIS A 81 7.91 17.79 -0.25
C HIS A 81 8.75 19.04 -0.46
N VAL A 82 8.09 20.19 -0.45
CA VAL A 82 8.73 21.52 -0.46
C VAL A 82 8.49 22.14 0.91
N ASP A 83 9.54 22.76 1.46
CA ASP A 83 9.44 23.47 2.73
C ASP A 83 8.73 24.83 2.57
N ALA A 84 8.61 25.57 3.67
CA ALA A 84 7.97 26.90 3.67
C ALA A 84 8.70 27.95 2.83
N ALA A 85 9.97 27.72 2.48
CA ALA A 85 10.78 28.57 1.60
C ALA A 85 10.65 28.17 0.13
N GLY A 86 9.96 27.05 -0.17
CA GLY A 86 9.82 26.51 -1.52
C GLY A 86 10.95 25.60 -1.95
N GLU A 87 11.86 25.24 -1.03
CA GLU A 87 13.00 24.38 -1.33
C GLU A 87 12.66 22.90 -1.17
N PRO A 88 13.25 22.00 -1.98
CA PRO A 88 13.03 20.56 -1.85
C PRO A 88 13.48 20.06 -0.48
N ALA A 89 12.55 19.46 0.28
CA ALA A 89 12.76 18.95 1.64
C ALA A 89 12.52 17.45 1.75
N GLY A 90 12.70 16.70 0.66
CA GLY A 90 12.52 15.25 0.58
C GLY A 90 11.21 14.84 -0.10
N LEU A 91 10.64 13.73 0.31
CA LEU A 91 9.39 13.21 -0.26
C LEU A 91 8.20 13.45 0.69
N GLU A 92 7.03 13.70 0.14
CA GLU A 92 5.77 13.66 0.90
C GLU A 92 5.40 12.21 1.23
N LEU A 93 6.22 11.56 2.04
CA LEU A 93 6.08 10.16 2.42
C LEU A 93 6.37 9.96 3.91
N LEU A 94 5.43 9.35 4.61
CA LEU A 94 5.57 8.96 6.01
C LEU A 94 5.36 7.46 6.15
N VAL A 95 6.32 6.76 6.78
CA VAL A 95 6.20 5.35 7.15
C VAL A 95 5.94 5.23 8.65
N ARG A 96 4.78 4.68 9.01
CA ARG A 96 4.31 4.57 10.40
C ARG A 96 3.65 3.21 10.68
N ASP A 97 3.16 3.02 11.91
CA ASP A 97 2.43 1.82 12.34
C ASP A 97 3.17 0.51 12.01
N ARG A 98 4.49 0.53 12.20
CA ARG A 98 5.38 -0.59 11.88
C ARG A 98 5.22 -1.68 12.93
N LYS A 99 4.74 -2.86 12.52
CA LYS A 99 4.43 -3.98 13.43
C LYS A 99 4.95 -5.30 12.89
N LEU A 100 5.36 -6.16 13.80
CA LEU A 100 5.60 -7.58 13.55
C LEU A 100 4.39 -8.34 14.07
N LEU A 101 3.64 -8.96 13.17
CA LEU A 101 2.48 -9.78 13.51
C LEU A 101 2.86 -11.25 13.35
N THR A 102 2.61 -12.05 14.36
CA THR A 102 2.76 -13.50 14.31
C THR A 102 1.47 -14.14 14.77
N PHE A 103 0.95 -15.05 13.95
CA PHE A 103 -0.28 -15.80 14.25
C PHE A 103 -0.24 -17.20 13.63
N ARG A 104 -1.04 -18.10 14.18
CA ARG A 104 -1.18 -19.45 13.64
C ARG A 104 -2.25 -19.49 12.57
N ARG A 105 -1.95 -20.17 11.47
CA ARG A 105 -2.90 -20.54 10.42
C ARG A 105 -2.82 -22.04 10.23
N ARG A 106 -3.83 -22.75 10.70
CA ARG A 106 -3.80 -24.22 10.79
C ARG A 106 -2.56 -24.64 11.60
N GLU A 107 -1.70 -25.47 11.02
CA GLU A 107 -0.47 -25.98 11.65
C GLU A 107 0.77 -25.10 11.44
N THR A 108 0.65 -24.04 10.63
CA THR A 108 1.78 -23.15 10.29
C THR A 108 1.71 -21.82 11.01
N SER A 109 2.87 -21.32 11.44
CA SER A 109 3.00 -19.95 11.94
C SER A 109 3.22 -18.99 10.77
N VAL A 110 2.43 -17.94 10.73
CA VAL A 110 2.57 -16.85 9.75
C VAL A 110 3.15 -15.64 10.45
N THR A 111 4.23 -15.09 9.92
CA THR A 111 4.85 -13.86 10.40
C THR A 111 4.80 -12.79 9.30
N LEU A 112 4.20 -11.65 9.62
CA LEU A 112 4.09 -10.49 8.73
C LEU A 112 4.78 -9.31 9.38
N ARG A 113 5.61 -8.61 8.62
CA ARG A 113 6.16 -7.31 9.02
C ARG A 113 5.45 -6.22 8.25
N ILE A 114 4.47 -5.60 8.88
CA ILE A 114 3.64 -4.58 8.24
C ILE A 114 4.15 -3.17 8.52
N ALA A 115 3.88 -2.28 7.58
CA ALA A 115 4.07 -0.84 7.71
C ALA A 115 2.95 -0.10 6.98
N SER A 116 2.53 1.04 7.50
CA SER A 116 1.60 1.96 6.85
C SER A 116 2.38 3.11 6.22
N TYR A 117 2.07 3.38 4.97
CA TYR A 117 2.61 4.47 4.16
C TYR A 117 1.52 5.51 3.97
N GLU A 118 1.83 6.75 4.25
CA GLU A 118 0.95 7.90 4.02
C GLU A 118 1.73 8.99 3.29
N GLY A 119 1.09 9.68 2.36
CA GLY A 119 1.74 10.74 1.60
C GLY A 119 0.89 11.25 0.47
N THR A 120 1.54 11.98 -0.45
CA THR A 120 0.94 12.46 -1.69
C THR A 120 1.63 11.78 -2.87
N LEU A 121 0.84 11.36 -3.83
CA LEU A 121 1.30 10.79 -5.09
C LEU A 121 0.76 11.57 -6.29
N SER A 122 1.50 11.50 -7.40
CA SER A 122 1.08 11.93 -8.73
C SER A 122 0.94 10.72 -9.64
N VAL A 123 -0.11 10.67 -10.44
CA VAL A 123 -0.36 9.58 -11.40
C VAL A 123 0.55 9.76 -12.62
N THR A 124 1.38 8.77 -12.90
CA THR A 124 2.28 8.75 -14.05
C THR A 124 1.78 7.87 -15.19
N ASP A 125 1.08 6.77 -14.86
CA ASP A 125 0.38 5.90 -15.82
C ASP A 125 -1.02 5.58 -15.30
N PRO A 126 -2.06 6.24 -15.84
CA PRO A 126 -3.45 6.01 -15.42
C PRO A 126 -3.91 4.56 -15.56
N ALA A 127 -3.47 3.85 -16.62
CA ALA A 127 -3.88 2.47 -16.86
C ALA A 127 -3.30 1.52 -15.79
N ALA A 128 -2.02 1.63 -15.51
CA ALA A 128 -1.35 0.86 -14.46
C ALA A 128 -1.91 1.21 -13.07
N PHE A 129 -2.19 2.50 -12.81
CA PHE A 129 -2.70 2.93 -11.51
C PHE A 129 -4.14 2.45 -11.27
N ARG A 130 -5.02 2.49 -12.29
CA ARG A 130 -6.37 1.91 -12.23
C ARG A 130 -6.36 0.42 -11.91
N GLN A 131 -5.35 -0.32 -12.37
CA GLN A 131 -5.17 -1.73 -12.01
C GLN A 131 -4.62 -1.89 -10.58
N THR A 132 -3.69 -1.04 -10.18
CA THR A 132 -3.07 -1.11 -8.86
C THR A 132 -4.08 -0.94 -7.72
N LEU A 133 -5.06 -0.05 -7.86
CA LEU A 133 -6.04 0.24 -6.81
C LEU A 133 -6.88 -0.99 -6.40
N PRO A 134 -7.56 -1.72 -7.30
CA PRO A 134 -8.34 -2.91 -6.93
C PRO A 134 -7.47 -4.14 -6.64
N PHE A 135 -6.36 -4.30 -7.35
CA PHE A 135 -5.52 -5.49 -7.17
C PHE A 135 -4.55 -5.37 -5.99
N GLY A 136 -4.25 -4.15 -5.55
CA GLY A 136 -3.37 -3.87 -4.43
C GLY A 136 -1.88 -4.10 -4.74
N LEU A 137 -1.01 -3.57 -3.85
CA LEU A 137 0.44 -3.55 -4.01
C LEU A 137 1.13 -4.52 -3.02
N GLY A 138 2.01 -5.36 -3.53
CA GLY A 138 2.86 -6.23 -2.71
C GLY A 138 2.22 -7.56 -2.32
N ARG A 139 2.72 -8.15 -1.23
CA ARG A 139 2.35 -9.48 -0.73
C ARG A 139 1.38 -9.40 0.46
N ALA A 140 0.89 -10.56 0.89
CA ALA A 140 0.02 -10.73 2.06
C ALA A 140 -1.37 -10.08 1.89
N LYS A 141 -1.87 -9.97 0.65
CA LYS A 141 -3.20 -9.39 0.35
C LYS A 141 -4.33 -10.12 1.07
N GLY A 142 -4.26 -11.44 1.19
CA GLY A 142 -5.24 -12.24 1.94
C GLY A 142 -5.23 -11.99 3.46
N TYR A 143 -4.31 -11.16 3.96
CA TYR A 143 -4.21 -10.72 5.35
C TYR A 143 -4.46 -9.21 5.51
N GLY A 144 -5.10 -8.58 4.52
CA GLY A 144 -5.43 -7.15 4.55
C GLY A 144 -4.29 -6.20 4.19
N CYS A 145 -3.17 -6.71 3.66
CA CYS A 145 -2.09 -5.87 3.17
C CYS A 145 -2.26 -5.53 1.68
N GLY A 146 -1.72 -4.38 1.28
CA GLY A 146 -1.58 -4.01 -0.14
C GLY A 146 -2.72 -3.17 -0.70
N LEU A 147 -3.85 -3.02 -0.01
CA LEU A 147 -4.91 -2.12 -0.43
C LEU A 147 -4.48 -0.67 -0.24
N MET A 148 -4.49 0.10 -1.32
CA MET A 148 -4.25 1.54 -1.30
C MET A 148 -5.58 2.28 -1.31
N THR A 149 -5.76 3.20 -0.39
CA THR A 149 -6.86 4.16 -0.38
C THR A 149 -6.36 5.53 -0.82
N ILE A 150 -7.16 6.26 -1.59
CA ILE A 150 -6.82 7.57 -2.11
C ILE A 150 -7.89 8.59 -1.80
N ALA A 151 -7.48 9.85 -1.67
CA ALA A 151 -8.35 11.02 -1.58
C ALA A 151 -7.75 12.15 -2.41
N ALA A 152 -8.58 13.01 -2.99
CA ALA A 152 -8.08 14.15 -3.74
C ALA A 152 -7.11 14.99 -2.88
N ALA A 153 -5.94 15.31 -3.42
CA ALA A 153 -5.05 16.30 -2.82
C ALA A 153 -5.67 17.69 -3.03
N ARG A 154 -5.79 18.44 -1.95
CA ARG A 154 -6.23 19.84 -2.00
C ARG A 154 -5.06 20.74 -2.33
#